data_3b0d502f03a70ccdc60dd8bde7a4ca89
#
_entry.id   3b0d502f03a70ccdc60dd8bde7a4ca89
#
_cell.length_a   1.000
_cell.length_b   1.000
_cell.length_c   1.000
_cell.angle_alpha   90.00
_cell.angle_beta   90.00
_cell.angle_gamma   90.00
#
_symmetry.space_group_name_H-M   'P 1'
#
loop_
_entity.id
_entity.type
_entity.pdbx_description
1 polymer ?
#
loop_
_entity_poly.entity_id
_entity_poly.type
_entity_poly.pdbx_seq_one_letter_code
_entity_poly.pdbx_strand_id
1 'polypeptide(L)'
;DPPRLAEKDALYAANNPDLRDFRDRGGKLILYHGWNDPAVAPLNSVDYYRSLTRAMGGAAATQGFARLFMVPGMNHCYAGDGAFAVDWISALEAWVEEGRAPDRLTASHLAGNHDGPSMIRRVPADTAERIFTRPLYPWPQKARYKGKGDPADISNWRPE
;
A
#
# COMPACT_ATOMS: atom_id res chain seq x y z
N ASP A 1 13.48 -24.09 -21.73
CA ASP A 1 14.74 -23.68 -22.37
C ASP A 1 15.15 -22.30 -21.85
N PRO A 2 16.21 -22.19 -20.99
CA PRO A 2 16.58 -20.95 -20.32
C PRO A 2 16.76 -19.73 -21.24
N PRO A 3 17.36 -19.82 -22.43
CA PRO A 3 17.51 -18.68 -23.32
C PRO A 3 16.19 -18.08 -23.81
N ARG A 4 15.18 -18.92 -24.08
CA ARG A 4 13.84 -18.45 -24.51
C ARG A 4 13.04 -17.79 -23.40
N LEU A 5 13.31 -18.16 -22.15
CA LEU A 5 12.69 -17.49 -21.00
C LEU A 5 13.29 -16.11 -20.79
N ALA A 6 14.62 -15.97 -20.95
CA ALA A 6 15.29 -14.68 -20.80
C ALA A 6 14.83 -13.64 -21.85
N GLU A 7 14.56 -14.04 -23.10
CA GLU A 7 14.01 -13.15 -24.13
C GLU A 7 12.61 -12.63 -23.79
N LYS A 8 11.83 -13.42 -23.03
CA LYS A 8 10.47 -13.06 -22.62
C LYS A 8 10.42 -12.33 -21.28
N ASP A 9 11.48 -12.39 -20.51
CA ASP A 9 11.54 -11.79 -19.18
C ASP A 9 11.26 -10.29 -19.23
N ALA A 10 11.87 -9.58 -20.18
CA ALA A 10 11.63 -8.15 -20.41
C ALA A 10 10.15 -7.81 -20.77
N LEU A 11 9.39 -8.80 -21.29
CA LEU A 11 7.99 -8.60 -21.66
C LEU A 11 7.05 -8.87 -20.47
N TYR A 12 7.40 -9.82 -19.60
CA TYR A 12 6.55 -10.23 -18.47
C TYR A 12 6.96 -9.61 -17.14
N ALA A 13 8.22 -9.19 -16.99
CA ALA A 13 8.72 -8.61 -15.75
C ALA A 13 8.24 -7.15 -15.61
N ALA A 14 7.16 -6.94 -14.88
CA ALA A 14 6.64 -5.60 -14.55
C ALA A 14 7.44 -4.95 -13.39
N ASN A 15 8.77 -5.01 -13.46
CA ASN A 15 9.69 -4.55 -12.41
C ASN A 15 10.62 -3.41 -12.85
N ASN A 16 10.34 -2.76 -13.97
CA ASN A 16 11.10 -1.61 -14.43
C ASN A 16 10.98 -0.45 -13.41
N PRO A 17 12.09 0.00 -12.78
CA PRO A 17 12.06 1.08 -11.81
C PRO A 17 12.08 2.47 -12.44
N ASP A 18 12.26 2.57 -13.76
CA ASP A 18 12.20 3.86 -14.48
C ASP A 18 10.76 4.19 -14.84
N LEU A 19 10.14 5.02 -14.02
CA LEU A 19 8.78 5.51 -14.24
C LEU A 19 8.73 6.99 -14.63
N ARG A 20 9.80 7.53 -15.25
CA ARG A 20 9.86 8.95 -15.64
C ARG A 20 8.71 9.34 -16.53
N ASP A 21 8.45 8.58 -17.59
CA ASP A 21 7.35 8.85 -18.51
C ASP A 21 5.97 8.83 -17.86
N PHE A 22 5.76 7.94 -16.88
CA PHE A 22 4.54 7.88 -16.11
C PHE A 22 4.37 9.10 -15.21
N ARG A 23 5.42 9.46 -14.46
CA ARG A 23 5.48 10.65 -13.61
C ARG A 23 5.25 11.92 -14.41
N ASP A 24 5.95 12.07 -15.54
CA ASP A 24 5.96 13.31 -16.34
C ASP A 24 4.61 13.56 -17.04
N ARG A 25 3.80 12.51 -17.19
CA ARG A 25 2.38 12.62 -17.58
C ARG A 25 1.42 12.87 -16.41
N GLY A 26 1.94 13.14 -15.22
CA GLY A 26 1.13 13.41 -14.02
C GLY A 26 0.63 12.15 -13.30
N GLY A 27 1.09 10.96 -13.68
CA GLY A 27 0.66 9.69 -13.09
C GLY A 27 0.90 9.61 -11.58
N LYS A 28 -0.03 8.97 -10.87
CA LYS A 28 0.08 8.69 -9.42
C LYS A 28 -0.03 7.19 -9.17
N LEU A 29 0.82 6.68 -8.29
CA LEU A 29 0.93 5.26 -8.00
C LEU A 29 0.83 4.99 -6.50
N ILE A 30 -0.14 4.20 -6.09
CA ILE A 30 -0.21 3.60 -4.76
C ILE A 30 0.11 2.12 -4.88
N LEU A 31 1.21 1.70 -4.28
CA LEU A 31 1.56 0.30 -4.09
C LEU A 31 1.15 -0.11 -2.67
N TYR A 32 0.60 -1.30 -2.52
CA TYR A 32 0.38 -1.88 -1.19
C TYR A 32 0.68 -3.37 -1.17
N HIS A 33 1.09 -3.89 0.00
CA HIS A 33 1.39 -5.31 0.17
C HIS A 33 1.18 -5.73 1.63
N GLY A 34 0.60 -6.91 1.83
CA GLY A 34 0.43 -7.51 3.16
C GLY A 34 1.73 -8.13 3.67
N TRP A 35 2.10 -7.84 4.93
CA TRP A 35 3.27 -8.48 5.52
C TRP A 35 3.10 -9.99 5.73
N ASN A 36 1.87 -10.50 5.78
CA ASN A 36 1.56 -11.92 5.96
C ASN A 36 1.24 -12.62 4.63
N ASP A 37 1.62 -12.04 3.49
CA ASP A 37 1.36 -12.64 2.18
C ASP A 37 2.09 -13.99 2.06
N PRO A 38 1.35 -15.12 1.95
CA PRO A 38 1.95 -16.45 1.84
C PRO A 38 2.32 -16.82 0.39
N ALA A 39 1.85 -16.06 -0.59
CA ALA A 39 2.01 -16.36 -2.01
C ALA A 39 3.15 -15.58 -2.66
N VAL A 40 3.30 -14.30 -2.30
CA VAL A 40 4.33 -13.42 -2.85
C VAL A 40 5.11 -12.78 -1.71
N ALA A 41 6.43 -12.92 -1.71
CA ALA A 41 7.27 -12.38 -0.65
C ALA A 41 7.11 -10.85 -0.52
N PRO A 42 6.67 -10.32 0.63
CA PRO A 42 6.42 -8.88 0.81
C PRO A 42 7.63 -7.99 0.56
N LEU A 43 8.83 -8.52 0.80
CA LEU A 43 10.08 -7.82 0.52
C LEU A 43 10.29 -7.51 -0.96
N ASN A 44 9.66 -8.24 -1.89
CA ASN A 44 9.73 -7.94 -3.32
C ASN A 44 9.18 -6.52 -3.62
N SER A 45 8.06 -6.14 -2.98
CA SER A 45 7.51 -4.79 -3.14
C SER A 45 8.39 -3.72 -2.50
N VAL A 46 9.00 -4.03 -1.36
CA VAL A 46 9.96 -3.12 -0.71
C VAL A 46 11.20 -2.91 -1.58
N ASP A 47 11.76 -3.99 -2.17
CA ASP A 47 12.95 -3.91 -3.00
C ASP A 47 12.66 -3.24 -4.35
N TYR A 48 11.50 -3.48 -4.92
CA TYR A 48 11.03 -2.71 -6.09
C TYR A 48 10.93 -1.21 -5.77
N TYR A 49 10.28 -0.84 -4.66
CA TYR A 49 10.13 0.56 -4.27
C TYR A 49 11.47 1.25 -3.95
N ARG A 50 12.41 0.52 -3.37
CA ARG A 50 13.79 1.01 -3.17
C ARG A 50 14.51 1.24 -4.51
N SER A 51 14.32 0.33 -5.47
CA SER A 51 14.91 0.47 -6.82
C SER A 51 14.28 1.64 -7.56
N LEU A 52 12.95 1.79 -7.50
CA LEU A 52 12.20 2.95 -7.99
C LEU A 52 12.76 4.25 -7.37
N THR A 53 12.91 4.29 -6.05
CA THR A 53 13.43 5.47 -5.33
C THR A 53 14.83 5.87 -5.82
N ARG A 54 15.72 4.89 -6.05
CA ARG A 54 17.05 5.16 -6.61
C ARG A 54 16.97 5.70 -8.04
N ALA A 55 16.16 5.07 -8.89
CA ALA A 55 16.02 5.44 -10.31
C ALA A 55 15.37 6.82 -10.50
N MET A 56 14.46 7.20 -9.60
CA MET A 56 13.67 8.44 -9.71
C MET A 56 14.27 9.65 -8.98
N GLY A 57 15.51 9.55 -8.49
CA GLY A 57 16.22 10.69 -7.88
C GLY A 57 15.99 10.86 -6.37
N GLY A 58 15.62 9.79 -5.68
CA GLY A 58 15.53 9.75 -4.22
C GLY A 58 14.11 9.78 -3.67
N ALA A 59 14.01 9.70 -2.35
CA ALA A 59 12.73 9.53 -1.65
C ALA A 59 11.76 10.70 -1.90
N ALA A 60 12.21 11.93 -1.81
CA ALA A 60 11.35 13.11 -1.98
C ALA A 60 10.75 13.17 -3.40
N ALA A 61 11.58 12.94 -4.44
CA ALA A 61 11.12 12.91 -5.83
C ALA A 61 10.11 11.78 -6.06
N THR A 62 10.39 10.59 -5.52
CA THR A 62 9.50 9.43 -5.66
C THR A 62 8.17 9.64 -4.95
N GLN A 63 8.20 10.16 -3.72
CA GLN A 63 7.00 10.41 -2.94
C GLN A 63 6.06 11.45 -3.54
N GLY A 64 6.51 12.27 -4.46
CA GLY A 64 5.68 13.18 -5.22
C GLY A 64 4.68 12.50 -6.16
N PHE A 65 4.93 11.23 -6.54
CA PHE A 65 4.06 10.51 -7.49
C PHE A 65 3.82 9.02 -7.14
N ALA A 66 4.63 8.42 -6.27
CA ALA A 66 4.51 7.01 -5.89
C ALA A 66 4.61 6.83 -4.36
N ARG A 67 3.74 6.02 -3.79
CA ARG A 67 3.72 5.65 -2.36
C ARG A 67 3.62 4.13 -2.22
N LEU A 68 4.37 3.56 -1.28
CA LEU A 68 4.23 2.17 -0.89
C LEU A 68 3.64 2.09 0.52
N PHE A 69 2.60 1.28 0.70
CA PHE A 69 2.02 0.98 2.00
C PHE A 69 2.17 -0.51 2.31
N MET A 70 2.91 -0.81 3.36
CA MET A 70 3.02 -2.17 3.88
C MET A 70 1.97 -2.37 4.97
N VAL A 71 1.12 -3.39 4.80
CA VAL A 71 -0.04 -3.62 5.67
C VAL A 71 0.22 -4.76 6.64
N PRO A 72 0.43 -4.47 7.96
CA PRO A 72 0.67 -5.51 8.96
C PRO A 72 -0.53 -6.44 9.11
N GLY A 73 -0.26 -7.76 9.09
CA GLY A 73 -1.27 -8.79 9.29
C GLY A 73 -2.23 -9.02 8.14
N MET A 74 -2.07 -8.33 7.01
CA MET A 74 -2.82 -8.61 5.78
C MET A 74 -2.14 -9.75 5.00
N ASN A 75 -2.94 -10.66 4.49
CA ASN A 75 -2.52 -11.74 3.59
C ASN A 75 -2.33 -11.22 2.15
N HIS A 76 -2.43 -12.14 1.16
CA HIS A 76 -2.31 -11.78 -0.26
C HIS A 76 -3.47 -10.87 -0.68
N CYS A 77 -3.18 -9.56 -0.80
CA CYS A 77 -4.10 -8.49 -1.20
C CYS A 77 -5.27 -8.19 -0.26
N TYR A 78 -5.67 -9.09 0.64
CA TYR A 78 -6.83 -8.93 1.54
C TYR A 78 -6.81 -9.95 2.69
N ALA A 79 -7.79 -9.85 3.60
CA ALA A 79 -7.96 -10.72 4.77
C ALA A 79 -6.72 -10.79 5.69
N GLY A 80 -6.73 -11.71 6.63
CA GLY A 80 -5.70 -11.86 7.65
C GLY A 80 -6.10 -11.23 8.99
N ASP A 81 -5.20 -11.31 9.97
CA ASP A 81 -5.48 -10.88 11.34
C ASP A 81 -5.30 -9.36 11.55
N GLY A 82 -4.76 -8.67 10.55
CA GLY A 82 -4.51 -7.22 10.58
C GLY A 82 -5.69 -6.38 10.10
N ALA A 83 -5.48 -5.07 10.09
CA ALA A 83 -6.40 -4.13 9.45
C ALA A 83 -6.14 -4.12 7.94
N PHE A 84 -6.96 -4.82 7.18
CA PHE A 84 -6.74 -5.10 5.75
C PHE A 84 -7.63 -4.28 4.81
N ALA A 85 -8.75 -3.73 5.28
CA ALA A 85 -9.69 -2.98 4.46
C ALA A 85 -9.30 -1.49 4.42
N VAL A 86 -8.94 -1.01 3.24
CA VAL A 86 -8.48 0.37 3.01
C VAL A 86 -9.17 0.93 1.77
N ASP A 87 -9.64 2.16 1.84
CA ASP A 87 -10.19 2.87 0.67
C ASP A 87 -9.06 3.44 -0.21
N TRP A 88 -8.43 2.55 -0.97
CA TRP A 88 -7.36 2.91 -1.90
C TRP A 88 -7.83 3.81 -3.04
N ILE A 89 -9.08 3.62 -3.48
CA ILE A 89 -9.63 4.34 -4.64
C ILE A 89 -9.84 5.81 -4.29
N SER A 90 -10.55 6.11 -3.20
CA SER A 90 -10.75 7.50 -2.80
C SER A 90 -9.43 8.22 -2.48
N ALA A 91 -8.45 7.50 -1.93
CA ALA A 91 -7.12 8.06 -1.68
C ALA A 91 -6.39 8.40 -2.99
N LEU A 92 -6.48 7.53 -4.01
CA LEU A 92 -5.87 7.79 -5.31
C LEU A 92 -6.57 8.92 -6.07
N GLU A 93 -7.90 8.94 -6.06
CA GLU A 93 -8.71 10.02 -6.65
C GLU A 93 -8.35 11.38 -6.04
N ALA A 94 -8.32 11.49 -4.71
CA ALA A 94 -7.93 12.71 -4.01
C ALA A 94 -6.49 13.16 -4.38
N TRP A 95 -5.60 12.21 -4.61
CA TRP A 95 -4.25 12.54 -5.03
C TRP A 95 -4.17 13.04 -6.47
N VAL A 96 -4.91 12.41 -7.38
CA VAL A 96 -4.92 12.78 -8.81
C VAL A 96 -5.68 14.09 -9.03
N GLU A 97 -6.87 14.23 -8.44
CA GLU A 97 -7.80 15.31 -8.74
C GLU A 97 -7.58 16.56 -7.89
N GLU A 98 -7.14 16.38 -6.63
CA GLU A 98 -7.00 17.46 -5.65
C GLU A 98 -5.55 17.71 -5.22
N GLY A 99 -4.59 16.89 -5.70
CA GLY A 99 -3.18 16.98 -5.30
C GLY A 99 -2.91 16.53 -3.87
N ARG A 100 -3.88 15.93 -3.17
CA ARG A 100 -3.75 15.48 -1.78
C ARG A 100 -3.09 14.11 -1.70
N ALA A 101 -1.75 14.09 -1.59
CA ALA A 101 -1.00 12.84 -1.44
C ALA A 101 -1.40 12.09 -0.15
N PRO A 102 -1.50 10.75 -0.18
CA PRO A 102 -1.89 9.97 0.99
C PRO A 102 -0.72 9.81 1.98
N ASP A 103 -0.53 10.77 2.88
CA ASP A 103 0.50 10.71 3.94
C ASP A 103 0.09 9.81 5.12
N ARG A 104 -1.20 9.51 5.23
CA ARG A 104 -1.77 8.57 6.19
C ARG A 104 -3.08 8.01 5.63
N LEU A 105 -3.25 6.71 5.69
CA LEU A 105 -4.51 6.03 5.38
C LEU A 105 -5.08 5.36 6.63
N THR A 106 -6.40 5.15 6.66
CA THR A 106 -7.07 4.36 7.68
C THR A 106 -7.31 2.96 7.12
N ALA A 107 -6.73 1.97 7.78
CA ALA A 107 -7.05 0.57 7.56
C ALA A 107 -8.02 0.07 8.62
N SER A 108 -8.98 -0.77 8.26
CA SER A 108 -9.95 -1.38 9.16
C SER A 108 -9.82 -2.89 9.16
N HIS A 109 -9.98 -3.51 10.31
CA HIS A 109 -10.29 -4.91 10.41
C HIS A 109 -11.80 -5.07 10.44
N LEU A 110 -12.34 -5.85 9.52
CA LEU A 110 -13.79 -6.05 9.37
C LEU A 110 -14.17 -7.42 9.90
N ALA A 111 -15.35 -7.52 10.53
CA ALA A 111 -15.94 -8.79 10.93
C ALA A 111 -16.44 -9.57 9.72
N GLY A 112 -16.32 -10.91 9.75
CA GLY A 112 -16.83 -11.78 8.69
C GLY A 112 -15.80 -12.22 7.68
N ASN A 113 -16.22 -13.08 6.75
CA ASN A 113 -15.37 -13.60 5.70
C ASN A 113 -15.44 -12.65 4.49
N HIS A 114 -14.41 -11.85 4.32
CA HIS A 114 -14.29 -10.92 3.20
C HIS A 114 -13.42 -11.57 2.13
N ASP A 115 -14.04 -12.41 1.27
CA ASP A 115 -13.35 -13.10 0.19
C ASP A 115 -13.27 -12.23 -1.07
N GLY A 116 -12.07 -12.04 -1.56
CA GLY A 116 -11.79 -11.63 -2.93
C GLY A 116 -11.85 -10.13 -3.24
N PRO A 117 -12.10 -9.78 -4.51
CA PRO A 117 -11.88 -8.46 -5.09
C PRO A 117 -12.75 -7.32 -4.55
N SER A 118 -13.61 -7.60 -3.57
CA SER A 118 -14.32 -6.58 -2.80
C SER A 118 -13.39 -5.59 -2.09
N MET A 119 -12.11 -5.90 -2.00
CA MET A 119 -11.09 -5.13 -1.29
C MET A 119 -10.56 -3.91 -2.04
N ILE A 120 -10.82 -3.82 -3.33
CA ILE A 120 -10.54 -2.62 -4.13
C ILE A 120 -11.74 -1.64 -4.10
N ARG A 121 -12.77 -1.96 -3.32
CA ARG A 121 -13.92 -1.07 -3.15
C ARG A 121 -13.59 0.11 -2.25
N ARG A 122 -14.33 1.17 -2.43
CA ARG A 122 -14.46 2.19 -1.39
C ARG A 122 -14.98 1.50 -0.13
N VAL A 123 -14.23 1.60 0.95
CA VAL A 123 -14.65 1.13 2.26
C VAL A 123 -15.41 2.27 2.92
N PRO A 124 -16.74 2.19 3.11
CA PRO A 124 -17.50 3.25 3.75
C PRO A 124 -16.93 3.54 5.15
N ALA A 125 -16.89 4.82 5.51
CA ALA A 125 -16.33 5.26 6.79
C ALA A 125 -17.11 4.71 8.01
N ASP A 126 -18.36 4.32 7.82
CA ASP A 126 -19.35 3.94 8.84
C ASP A 126 -19.74 2.46 8.83
N THR A 127 -18.88 1.56 8.34
CA THR A 127 -19.23 0.14 8.32
C THR A 127 -19.46 -0.39 9.74
N ALA A 128 -20.68 -0.89 10.00
CA ALA A 128 -21.08 -1.53 11.26
C ALA A 128 -20.25 -2.80 11.60
N GLU A 129 -19.46 -3.28 10.66
CA GLU A 129 -18.63 -4.49 10.77
C GLU A 129 -17.19 -4.20 11.21
N ARG A 130 -16.85 -2.95 11.50
CA ARG A 130 -15.48 -2.57 11.87
C ARG A 130 -15.17 -2.99 13.30
N ILE A 131 -14.17 -3.87 13.48
CA ILE A 131 -13.70 -4.33 14.78
C ILE A 131 -12.65 -3.37 15.36
N PHE A 132 -11.66 -2.99 14.57
CA PHE A 132 -10.65 -2.01 14.95
C PHE A 132 -10.07 -1.28 13.72
N THR A 133 -9.37 -0.19 13.99
CA THR A 133 -8.69 0.59 12.95
C THR A 133 -7.20 0.74 13.25
N ARG A 134 -6.40 0.90 12.18
CA ARG A 134 -4.96 1.19 12.25
C ARG A 134 -4.59 2.25 11.23
N PRO A 135 -3.70 3.18 11.56
CA PRO A 135 -3.13 4.05 10.54
C PRO A 135 -2.10 3.29 9.71
N LEU A 136 -2.10 3.53 8.42
CA LEU A 136 -1.02 3.16 7.53
C LEU A 136 -0.26 4.42 7.12
N TYR A 137 1.06 4.35 7.14
CA TYR A 137 1.96 5.41 6.69
C TYR A 137 2.77 4.92 5.50
N PRO A 138 3.17 5.83 4.59
CA PRO A 138 4.04 5.46 3.48
C PRO A 138 5.37 4.89 3.97
N TRP A 139 5.84 3.82 3.34
CA TRP A 139 7.14 3.24 3.59
C TRP A 139 8.26 4.32 3.50
N PRO A 140 9.25 4.37 4.41
CA PRO A 140 9.55 3.36 5.45
C PRO A 140 8.89 3.59 6.82
N GLN A 141 7.99 4.56 6.95
CA GLN A 141 7.31 4.83 8.22
C GLN A 141 6.43 3.65 8.65
N LYS A 142 6.30 3.51 9.97
CA LYS A 142 5.46 2.48 10.62
C LYS A 142 4.48 3.16 11.57
N ALA A 143 3.37 2.49 11.85
CA ALA A 143 2.46 2.89 12.91
C ALA A 143 2.98 2.39 14.26
N ARG A 144 3.12 3.30 15.23
CA ARG A 144 3.47 2.97 16.62
C ARG A 144 2.36 3.37 17.56
N TYR A 145 1.94 2.43 18.41
CA TYR A 145 1.00 2.71 19.49
C TYR A 145 1.63 3.66 20.52
N LYS A 146 0.85 4.64 20.98
CA LYS A 146 1.34 5.66 21.93
C LYS A 146 1.49 5.14 23.37
N GLY A 147 1.05 3.89 23.66
CA GLY A 147 1.12 3.26 24.95
C GLY A 147 0.01 3.64 25.93
N LYS A 148 -0.99 4.40 25.49
CA LYS A 148 -2.17 4.81 26.29
C LYS A 148 -3.43 4.94 25.40
N GLY A 149 -4.58 4.78 26.01
CA GLY A 149 -5.88 4.77 25.33
C GLY A 149 -6.22 3.40 24.74
N ASP A 150 -7.33 3.31 24.03
CA ASP A 150 -7.76 2.08 23.36
C ASP A 150 -6.88 1.82 22.13
N PRO A 151 -6.16 0.69 22.03
CA PRO A 151 -5.41 0.36 20.82
C PRO A 151 -6.29 0.11 19.59
N ALA A 152 -7.60 -0.09 19.74
CA ALA A 152 -8.53 -0.19 18.61
C ALA A 152 -8.80 1.17 17.94
N ASP A 153 -8.57 2.27 18.64
CA ASP A 153 -8.74 3.63 18.14
C ASP A 153 -7.46 4.13 17.44
N ILE A 154 -7.60 4.50 16.17
CA ILE A 154 -6.52 5.04 15.33
C ILE A 154 -5.86 6.30 15.92
N SER A 155 -6.59 7.09 16.72
CA SER A 155 -6.06 8.31 17.34
C SER A 155 -4.93 8.04 18.34
N ASN A 156 -4.84 6.80 18.85
CA ASN A 156 -3.82 6.37 19.81
C ASN A 156 -2.53 5.84 19.16
N TRP A 157 -2.37 6.08 17.85
CA TRP A 157 -1.19 5.71 17.07
C TRP A 157 -0.49 6.95 16.50
N ARG A 158 0.80 6.80 16.17
CA ARG A 158 1.62 7.84 15.54
C ARG A 158 2.60 7.22 14.54
N PRO A 159 3.13 8.01 13.60
CA PRO A 159 4.24 7.55 12.75
C PRO A 159 5.53 7.38 13.56
N GLU A 160 6.32 6.39 13.16
CA GLU A 160 7.68 6.11 13.63
C GLU A 160 8.63 5.94 12.44
#